data_21ac61030b9e1f7bac94610a312caa8c
#
_entry.id   21ac61030b9e1f7bac94610a312caa8c
#
_cell.length_a   1.000
_cell.length_b   1.000
_cell.length_c   1.000
_cell.angle_alpha   90.00
_cell.angle_beta   90.00
_cell.angle_gamma   90.00
#
_symmetry.space_group_name_H-M   'P 1'
#
loop_
_entity.id
_entity.type
_entity.pdbx_description
1 polymer ?
#
loop_
_entity_poly.entity_id
_entity_poly.type
_entity_poly.pdbx_seq_one_letter_code
_entity_poly.pdbx_strand_id
1 'polypeptide(L)'
;MENTNQLYNLTESEMLDLWKQVMHLETPRRDCTVEWDDGIDIDEMLLTHIKQWYAQLLNTAPSHLLPIEDLAEQVTINTRDGIVIATVPQQCVKPVEWKLAEWKRSVTTFLDPCSHEAMLQHNEWTRGGACNPAIIDYGSQMLLMSTSSASPQLERARCVVRPSDGSYQFHSDLLATIPSWEQSLPNPIY
;
A
#
# COMPACT_ATOMS: atom_id res chain seq x y z
N MET A 1 22.76 19.01 6.46
CA MET A 1 22.36 17.61 6.45
C MET A 1 21.24 17.50 5.42
N GLU A 2 21.59 17.12 4.19
CA GLU A 2 20.61 16.88 3.14
C GLU A 2 19.84 15.61 3.52
N ASN A 3 18.59 15.78 3.94
CA ASN A 3 17.64 14.68 4.01
C ASN A 3 17.31 14.29 2.56
N THR A 4 18.10 13.42 2.00
CA THR A 4 17.84 12.80 0.70
C THR A 4 16.65 11.89 0.90
N ASN A 5 15.47 12.39 0.58
CA ASN A 5 14.21 11.65 0.57
C ASN A 5 14.26 10.68 -0.63
N GLN A 6 15.07 9.64 -0.52
CA GLN A 6 15.39 8.72 -1.62
C GLN A 6 14.51 7.48 -1.51
N LEU A 7 13.55 7.37 -2.43
CA LEU A 7 12.84 6.13 -2.70
C LEU A 7 13.81 5.16 -3.38
N TYR A 8 14.01 4.01 -2.80
CA TYR A 8 14.63 2.88 -3.48
C TYR A 8 13.70 2.36 -4.58
N ASN A 9 14.27 1.97 -5.70
CA ASN A 9 13.58 1.24 -6.76
C ASN A 9 14.47 0.05 -7.09
N LEU A 10 14.15 -1.09 -6.53
CA LEU A 10 14.94 -2.31 -6.60
C LEU A 10 14.25 -3.37 -7.45
N THR A 11 15.01 -4.05 -8.26
CA THR A 11 14.62 -5.27 -8.95
C THR A 11 14.54 -6.44 -7.97
N GLU A 12 13.93 -7.56 -8.38
CA GLU A 12 13.85 -8.78 -7.55
C GLU A 12 15.25 -9.31 -7.17
N SER A 13 16.22 -9.24 -8.08
CA SER A 13 17.61 -9.66 -7.81
C SER A 13 18.29 -8.74 -6.80
N GLU A 14 18.18 -7.41 -6.98
CA GLU A 14 18.78 -6.44 -6.05
C GLU A 14 18.15 -6.53 -4.66
N MET A 15 16.85 -6.82 -4.60
CA MET A 15 16.15 -7.00 -3.33
C MET A 15 16.58 -8.28 -2.63
N LEU A 16 16.81 -9.36 -3.37
CA LEU A 16 17.34 -10.61 -2.84
C LEU A 16 18.75 -10.44 -2.27
N ASP A 17 19.63 -9.74 -3.00
CA ASP A 17 20.99 -9.45 -2.54
C ASP A 17 20.97 -8.59 -1.26
N LEU A 18 20.12 -7.58 -1.22
CA LEU A 18 19.92 -6.74 -0.04
C LEU A 18 19.48 -7.57 1.19
N TRP A 19 18.52 -8.48 1.00
CA TRP A 19 18.07 -9.36 2.08
C TRP A 19 19.18 -10.30 2.56
N LYS A 20 19.96 -10.89 1.65
CA LYS A 20 21.12 -11.71 2.00
C LYS A 20 22.14 -10.93 2.84
N GLN A 21 22.40 -9.66 2.47
CA GLN A 21 23.27 -8.77 3.25
C GLN A 21 22.73 -8.49 4.65
N VAL A 22 21.45 -8.09 4.76
CA VAL A 22 20.84 -7.77 6.04
C VAL A 22 20.76 -8.99 6.97
N MET A 23 20.49 -10.17 6.41
CA MET A 23 20.44 -11.43 7.15
C MET A 23 21.82 -12.04 7.42
N HIS A 24 22.91 -11.41 6.98
CA HIS A 24 24.28 -11.95 7.07
C HIS A 24 24.44 -13.34 6.44
N LEU A 25 23.62 -13.63 5.41
CA LEU A 25 23.68 -14.87 4.65
C LEU A 25 24.78 -14.85 3.59
N GLU A 26 25.55 -13.77 3.47
CA GLU A 26 26.76 -13.76 2.67
C GLU A 26 27.77 -14.78 3.24
N THR A 27 27.96 -15.85 2.51
CA THR A 27 28.94 -16.88 2.86
C THR A 27 30.31 -16.22 3.05
N PRO A 28 30.92 -16.35 4.22
CA PRO A 28 32.33 -15.98 4.33
C PRO A 28 33.08 -16.79 3.28
N ARG A 29 33.89 -16.11 2.45
CA ARG A 29 34.80 -16.73 1.48
C ARG A 29 35.76 -17.66 2.21
N ARG A 30 35.32 -18.83 2.58
CA ARG A 30 36.16 -19.95 2.97
C ARG A 30 35.84 -21.07 2.00
N ASP A 31 36.91 -21.65 1.42
CA ASP A 31 36.89 -22.78 0.49
C ASP A 31 36.31 -24.07 1.13
N CYS A 32 35.13 -24.03 1.63
CA CYS A 32 34.37 -25.18 2.08
C CYS A 32 33.08 -25.20 1.28
N THR A 33 33.11 -25.86 0.15
CA THR A 33 31.93 -26.31 -0.57
C THR A 33 31.25 -27.37 0.28
N VAL A 34 30.37 -26.98 1.18
CA VAL A 34 29.38 -27.90 1.76
C VAL A 34 28.17 -27.80 0.85
N GLU A 35 28.10 -28.69 -0.11
CA GLU A 35 26.86 -28.90 -0.89
C GLU A 35 25.87 -29.57 0.06
N TRP A 36 24.90 -28.77 0.57
CA TRP A 36 23.68 -29.28 1.19
C TRP A 36 22.73 -29.61 0.05
N ASP A 37 22.70 -30.87 -0.36
CA ASP A 37 21.76 -31.37 -1.37
C ASP A 37 20.49 -31.85 -0.67
N ASP A 38 19.81 -30.92 0.02
CA ASP A 38 18.49 -31.16 0.62
C ASP A 38 17.34 -30.71 -0.29
N GLY A 39 17.66 -30.24 -1.50
CA GLY A 39 16.68 -29.83 -2.51
C GLY A 39 15.93 -28.54 -2.18
N ILE A 40 16.34 -27.80 -1.15
CA ILE A 40 15.73 -26.52 -0.78
C ILE A 40 16.44 -25.38 -1.52
N ASP A 41 15.73 -24.69 -2.40
CA ASP A 41 16.21 -23.44 -3.00
C ASP A 41 16.01 -22.28 -2.01
N ILE A 42 17.10 -21.87 -1.36
CA ILE A 42 17.10 -20.77 -0.39
C ILE A 42 16.66 -19.47 -1.05
N ASP A 43 17.01 -19.23 -2.31
CA ASP A 43 16.65 -18.00 -3.01
C ASP A 43 15.15 -17.94 -3.29
N GLU A 44 14.53 -19.05 -3.68
CA GLU A 44 13.07 -19.13 -3.86
C GLU A 44 12.32 -18.92 -2.54
N MET A 45 12.83 -19.50 -1.46
CA MET A 45 12.27 -19.30 -0.11
C MET A 45 12.37 -17.84 0.31
N LEU A 46 13.54 -17.20 0.14
CA LEU A 46 13.74 -15.79 0.47
C LEU A 46 12.85 -14.88 -0.36
N LEU A 47 12.71 -15.13 -1.67
CA LEU A 47 11.81 -14.37 -2.53
C LEU A 47 10.35 -14.43 -2.05
N THR A 48 9.92 -15.58 -1.56
CA THR A 48 8.59 -15.73 -0.97
C THR A 48 8.43 -14.86 0.27
N HIS A 49 9.42 -14.85 1.16
CA HIS A 49 9.42 -14.00 2.36
C HIS A 49 9.48 -12.52 2.00
N ILE A 50 10.27 -12.12 1.02
CA ILE A 50 10.36 -10.74 0.51
C ILE A 50 8.99 -10.28 0.02
N LYS A 51 8.30 -11.09 -0.79
CA LYS A 51 6.96 -10.76 -1.31
C LYS A 51 5.93 -10.58 -0.19
N GLN A 52 5.96 -11.44 0.83
CA GLN A 52 5.08 -11.32 2.00
C GLN A 52 5.39 -10.08 2.82
N TRP A 53 6.66 -9.84 3.14
CA TRP A 53 7.10 -8.64 3.86
C TRP A 53 6.69 -7.36 3.13
N TYR A 54 6.93 -7.30 1.81
CA TYR A 54 6.61 -6.13 1.02
C TYR A 54 5.11 -5.88 0.93
N ALA A 55 4.30 -6.92 0.77
CA ALA A 55 2.85 -6.80 0.82
C ALA A 55 2.36 -6.28 2.18
N GLN A 56 2.95 -6.74 3.29
CA GLN A 56 2.66 -6.23 4.62
C GLN A 56 3.10 -4.77 4.76
N LEU A 57 4.29 -4.42 4.26
CA LEU A 57 4.84 -3.07 4.29
C LEU A 57 3.93 -2.07 3.60
N LEU A 58 3.46 -2.37 2.39
CA LEU A 58 2.54 -1.50 1.64
C LEU A 58 1.25 -1.20 2.41
N ASN A 59 0.77 -2.13 3.24
CA ASN A 59 -0.44 -1.95 4.04
C ASN A 59 -0.20 -1.19 5.35
N THR A 60 0.93 -1.45 6.04
CA THR A 60 1.15 -1.00 7.41
C THR A 60 2.02 0.25 7.52
N ALA A 61 2.99 0.43 6.62
CA ALA A 61 3.91 1.56 6.70
C ALA A 61 3.23 2.91 6.45
N PRO A 62 3.79 4.01 6.99
CA PRO A 62 3.32 5.36 6.71
C PRO A 62 3.34 5.67 5.21
N SER A 63 2.25 6.27 4.70
CA SER A 63 2.09 6.47 3.25
C SER A 63 3.20 7.33 2.62
N HIS A 64 3.77 8.28 3.37
CA HIS A 64 4.84 9.15 2.86
C HIS A 64 6.18 8.43 2.60
N LEU A 65 6.33 7.20 3.08
CA LEU A 65 7.51 6.34 2.85
C LEU A 65 7.30 5.32 1.72
N LEU A 66 6.13 5.35 1.08
CA LEU A 66 5.69 4.39 0.07
C LEU A 66 5.48 5.06 -1.29
N PRO A 67 5.47 4.31 -2.39
CA PRO A 67 5.15 4.86 -3.70
C PRO A 67 3.68 5.33 -3.73
N ILE A 68 3.47 6.61 -4.06
CA ILE A 68 2.15 7.22 -4.20
C ILE A 68 1.98 7.69 -5.63
N GLU A 69 0.89 7.27 -6.25
CA GLU A 69 0.48 7.74 -7.57
C GLU A 69 -0.94 8.32 -7.53
N ASP A 70 -1.23 9.18 -8.50
CA ASP A 70 -2.59 9.67 -8.72
C ASP A 70 -3.28 8.78 -9.77
N LEU A 71 -4.30 8.07 -9.34
CA LEU A 71 -5.05 7.13 -10.16
C LEU A 71 -6.39 7.70 -10.64
N ALA A 72 -6.60 9.03 -10.59
CA ALA A 72 -7.88 9.65 -10.90
C ALA A 72 -8.43 9.27 -12.30
N GLU A 73 -7.55 9.15 -13.30
CA GLU A 73 -7.92 8.76 -14.66
C GLU A 73 -8.26 7.26 -14.81
N GLN A 74 -7.80 6.42 -13.87
CA GLN A 74 -7.99 4.97 -13.91
C GLN A 74 -9.17 4.50 -13.05
N VAL A 75 -9.67 5.37 -12.17
CA VAL A 75 -10.83 5.09 -11.32
C VAL A 75 -12.10 5.20 -12.16
N THR A 76 -12.91 4.15 -12.16
CA THR A 76 -14.23 4.18 -12.80
C THR A 76 -15.27 4.70 -11.83
N ILE A 77 -15.99 5.75 -12.23
CA ILE A 77 -17.05 6.35 -11.43
C ILE A 77 -18.42 5.98 -11.98
N ASN A 78 -19.31 5.54 -11.10
CA ASN A 78 -20.73 5.33 -11.37
C ASN A 78 -21.56 6.08 -10.33
N THR A 79 -22.68 6.65 -10.76
CA THR A 79 -23.63 7.30 -9.84
C THR A 79 -24.87 6.44 -9.73
N ARG A 80 -25.25 6.13 -8.49
CA ARG A 80 -26.49 5.39 -8.19
C ARG A 80 -27.17 6.02 -6.98
N ASP A 81 -28.44 6.37 -7.13
CA ASP A 81 -29.30 6.92 -6.04
C ASP A 81 -28.66 8.14 -5.32
N GLY A 82 -27.99 9.01 -6.08
CA GLY A 82 -27.32 10.20 -5.53
C GLY A 82 -26.02 9.92 -4.77
N ILE A 83 -25.53 8.68 -4.82
CA ILE A 83 -24.25 8.28 -4.25
C ILE A 83 -23.29 7.97 -5.40
N VAL A 84 -22.08 8.47 -5.30
CA VAL A 84 -21.01 8.16 -6.25
C VAL A 84 -20.25 6.93 -5.76
N ILE A 85 -20.21 5.92 -6.62
CA ILE A 85 -19.44 4.69 -6.39
C ILE A 85 -18.23 4.74 -7.30
N ALA A 86 -17.05 4.78 -6.71
CA ALA A 86 -15.79 4.72 -7.43
C ALA A 86 -15.20 3.31 -7.31
N THR A 87 -14.93 2.67 -8.43
CA THR A 87 -14.23 1.37 -8.46
C THR A 87 -12.75 1.62 -8.57
N VAL A 88 -12.00 1.10 -7.60
CA VAL A 88 -10.57 1.34 -7.43
C VAL A 88 -9.77 0.34 -8.27
N PRO A 89 -8.72 0.78 -9.01
CA PRO A 89 -7.85 -0.12 -9.76
C PRO A 89 -7.11 -1.10 -8.84
N GLN A 90 -6.81 -2.28 -9.35
CA GLN A 90 -6.20 -3.39 -8.60
C GLN A 90 -4.81 -3.06 -8.03
N GLN A 91 -4.10 -2.12 -8.66
CA GLN A 91 -2.79 -1.66 -8.20
C GLN A 91 -2.85 -0.75 -6.97
N CYS A 92 -4.01 -0.18 -6.64
CA CYS A 92 -4.19 0.62 -5.43
C CYS A 92 -4.23 -0.29 -4.21
N VAL A 93 -3.31 -0.08 -3.27
CA VAL A 93 -3.24 -0.83 -2.00
C VAL A 93 -4.04 -0.13 -0.92
N LYS A 94 -3.82 1.18 -0.76
CA LYS A 94 -4.60 1.99 0.19
C LYS A 94 -4.74 3.43 -0.31
N PRO A 95 -5.89 4.05 -0.09
CA PRO A 95 -6.11 5.44 -0.44
C PRO A 95 -5.33 6.38 0.50
N VAL A 96 -4.88 7.52 -0.04
CA VAL A 96 -4.14 8.55 0.71
C VAL A 96 -4.87 9.88 0.69
N GLU A 97 -5.30 10.35 -0.48
CA GLU A 97 -5.96 11.63 -0.65
C GLU A 97 -6.85 11.60 -1.88
N TRP A 98 -8.14 11.83 -1.69
CA TRP A 98 -9.12 11.85 -2.77
C TRP A 98 -9.90 13.15 -2.80
N LYS A 99 -10.26 13.62 -4.00
CA LYS A 99 -11.01 14.86 -4.20
C LYS A 99 -11.88 14.79 -5.44
N LEU A 100 -13.18 15.09 -5.29
CA LEU A 100 -14.04 15.44 -6.42
C LEU A 100 -13.86 16.93 -6.76
N ALA A 101 -14.03 17.28 -8.04
CA ALA A 101 -13.91 18.65 -8.51
C ALA A 101 -14.86 19.64 -7.78
N GLU A 102 -16.04 19.19 -7.37
CA GLU A 102 -17.01 19.99 -6.64
C GLU A 102 -16.69 20.15 -5.13
N TRP A 103 -15.78 19.35 -4.58
CA TRP A 103 -15.43 19.45 -3.17
C TRP A 103 -14.45 20.59 -2.91
N LYS A 104 -14.66 21.30 -1.82
CA LYS A 104 -13.77 22.41 -1.42
C LYS A 104 -12.47 21.96 -0.77
N ARG A 105 -12.41 20.71 -0.30
CA ARG A 105 -11.23 20.11 0.27
C ARG A 105 -11.09 18.65 -0.11
N SER A 106 -9.86 18.13 -0.05
CA SER A 106 -9.58 16.71 -0.19
C SER A 106 -10.01 15.92 1.06
N VAL A 107 -10.30 14.64 0.86
CA VAL A 107 -10.50 13.67 1.92
C VAL A 107 -9.21 12.87 2.11
N THR A 108 -8.69 12.84 3.32
CA THR A 108 -7.48 12.09 3.72
C THR A 108 -7.79 11.04 4.80
N THR A 109 -9.01 11.09 5.36
CA THR A 109 -9.49 10.11 6.32
C THR A 109 -10.66 9.36 5.72
N PHE A 110 -10.48 8.07 5.52
CA PHE A 110 -11.47 7.19 4.92
C PHE A 110 -12.21 6.47 6.04
N LEU A 111 -13.53 6.39 5.92
CA LEU A 111 -14.40 5.83 6.96
C LEU A 111 -14.52 4.31 6.76
N ASP A 112 -14.35 3.58 7.84
CA ASP A 112 -14.69 2.16 7.86
C ASP A 112 -16.20 1.97 7.69
N PRO A 113 -16.67 1.06 6.82
CA PRO A 113 -18.10 0.83 6.57
C PRO A 113 -18.92 0.48 7.82
N CYS A 114 -18.27 -0.14 8.81
CA CYS A 114 -18.92 -0.52 10.07
C CYS A 114 -18.86 0.58 11.13
N SER A 115 -18.24 1.74 10.84
CA SER A 115 -18.13 2.83 11.79
C SER A 115 -19.46 3.59 11.94
N HIS A 116 -19.66 4.19 13.12
CA HIS A 116 -20.82 5.04 13.37
C HIS A 116 -20.85 6.25 12.42
N GLU A 117 -19.68 6.82 12.12
CA GLU A 117 -19.51 7.94 11.21
C GLU A 117 -19.97 7.59 9.79
N ALA A 118 -19.66 6.38 9.30
CA ALA A 118 -20.13 5.91 8.00
C ALA A 118 -21.66 5.77 7.99
N MET A 119 -22.26 5.26 9.07
CA MET A 119 -23.73 5.15 9.17
C MET A 119 -24.42 6.52 9.09
N LEU A 120 -23.83 7.56 9.70
CA LEU A 120 -24.34 8.92 9.62
C LEU A 120 -24.32 9.50 8.20
N GLN A 121 -23.41 9.04 7.34
CA GLN A 121 -23.31 9.51 5.95
C GLN A 121 -24.46 8.99 5.06
N HIS A 122 -25.11 7.91 5.43
CA HIS A 122 -26.26 7.39 4.68
C HIS A 122 -27.54 8.20 4.90
N ASN A 123 -27.61 8.99 5.96
CA ASN A 123 -28.74 9.85 6.23
C ASN A 123 -28.51 11.24 5.62
N GLU A 124 -29.43 11.72 4.79
CA GLU A 124 -29.34 13.01 4.10
C GLU A 124 -29.15 14.21 5.04
N TRP A 125 -29.71 14.15 6.25
CA TRP A 125 -29.68 15.25 7.24
C TRP A 125 -28.34 15.33 8.00
N THR A 126 -27.61 14.22 8.07
CA THR A 126 -26.33 14.14 8.79
C THR A 126 -25.12 13.98 7.86
N ARG A 127 -25.39 13.76 6.56
CA ARG A 127 -24.37 13.63 5.53
C ARG A 127 -23.54 14.90 5.41
N GLY A 128 -22.23 14.75 5.32
CA GLY A 128 -21.31 15.84 5.03
C GLY A 128 -21.57 16.46 3.66
N GLY A 129 -21.43 17.80 3.56
CA GLY A 129 -21.53 18.51 2.28
C GLY A 129 -20.19 18.69 1.59
N ALA A 130 -20.17 19.45 0.48
CA ALA A 130 -18.96 19.72 -0.30
C ALA A 130 -17.82 20.39 0.51
N CYS A 131 -18.15 21.08 1.62
CA CYS A 131 -17.16 21.65 2.53
C CYS A 131 -16.59 20.65 3.52
N ASN A 132 -17.32 19.57 3.80
CA ASN A 132 -16.90 18.49 4.69
C ASN A 132 -17.21 17.13 4.06
N PRO A 133 -16.56 16.81 2.93
CA PRO A 133 -16.83 15.57 2.21
C PRO A 133 -16.38 14.35 3.00
N ALA A 134 -17.05 13.23 2.77
CA ALA A 134 -16.74 11.95 3.37
C ALA A 134 -16.66 10.85 2.31
N ILE A 135 -15.76 9.91 2.52
CA ILE A 135 -15.61 8.70 1.71
C ILE A 135 -15.64 7.48 2.63
N ILE A 136 -16.45 6.49 2.25
CA ILE A 136 -16.50 5.19 2.93
C ILE A 136 -15.71 4.20 2.10
N ASP A 137 -14.75 3.52 2.73
CA ASP A 137 -13.83 2.60 2.08
C ASP A 137 -14.32 1.15 2.22
N TYR A 138 -14.75 0.55 1.10
CA TYR A 138 -15.07 -0.88 1.00
C TYR A 138 -13.93 -1.71 0.37
N GLY A 139 -12.72 -1.16 0.31
CA GLY A 139 -11.56 -1.79 -0.30
C GLY A 139 -11.55 -1.62 -1.83
N SER A 140 -12.23 -2.48 -2.57
CA SER A 140 -12.30 -2.38 -4.04
C SER A 140 -13.24 -1.29 -4.55
N GLN A 141 -14.09 -0.75 -3.69
CA GLN A 141 -15.05 0.31 -4.00
C GLN A 141 -15.02 1.39 -2.93
N MET A 142 -15.11 2.64 -3.36
CA MET A 142 -15.22 3.80 -2.48
C MET A 142 -16.59 4.45 -2.68
N LEU A 143 -17.32 4.71 -1.61
CA LEU A 143 -18.54 5.49 -1.67
C LEU A 143 -18.23 6.95 -1.35
N LEU A 144 -18.42 7.83 -2.34
CA LEU A 144 -18.20 9.27 -2.21
C LEU A 144 -19.54 9.91 -1.88
N MET A 145 -19.74 10.29 -0.61
CA MET A 145 -21.07 10.58 -0.04
C MET A 145 -21.54 12.01 -0.24
N SER A 146 -20.68 12.93 -0.62
CA SER A 146 -20.99 14.38 -0.61
C SER A 146 -20.99 14.96 -2.01
N THR A 147 -21.76 14.35 -2.92
CA THR A 147 -21.88 14.84 -4.29
C THR A 147 -23.22 15.51 -4.52
N SER A 148 -23.23 16.61 -5.28
CA SER A 148 -24.42 17.30 -5.80
C SER A 148 -24.49 17.28 -7.33
N SER A 149 -23.42 16.84 -7.99
CA SER A 149 -23.33 16.80 -9.45
C SER A 149 -23.97 15.56 -10.03
N ALA A 150 -24.69 15.71 -11.14
CA ALA A 150 -25.18 14.58 -11.92
C ALA A 150 -24.06 13.83 -12.66
N SER A 151 -22.92 14.49 -12.89
CA SER A 151 -21.74 13.94 -13.55
C SER A 151 -20.48 14.32 -12.73
N PRO A 152 -20.26 13.68 -11.58
CA PRO A 152 -19.12 13.97 -10.73
C PRO A 152 -17.81 13.63 -11.45
N GLN A 153 -16.80 14.46 -11.26
CA GLN A 153 -15.46 14.23 -11.80
C GLN A 153 -14.48 14.09 -10.66
N LEU A 154 -13.64 13.06 -10.73
CA LEU A 154 -12.57 12.87 -9.78
C LEU A 154 -11.39 13.76 -10.19
N GLU A 155 -11.07 14.74 -9.35
CA GLU A 155 -9.93 15.65 -9.57
C GLU A 155 -8.62 15.01 -9.12
N ARG A 156 -8.69 14.19 -8.07
CA ARG A 156 -7.52 13.56 -7.46
C ARG A 156 -7.90 12.25 -6.78
N ALA A 157 -7.05 11.22 -6.98
CA ALA A 157 -7.15 9.93 -6.32
C ALA A 157 -5.76 9.38 -6.00
N ARG A 158 -5.06 10.04 -5.06
CA ARG A 158 -3.73 9.59 -4.65
C ARG A 158 -3.85 8.34 -3.78
N CYS A 159 -3.14 7.31 -4.18
CA CYS A 159 -3.11 6.01 -3.52
C CYS A 159 -1.68 5.52 -3.37
N VAL A 160 -1.42 4.73 -2.33
CA VAL A 160 -0.24 3.87 -2.32
C VAL A 160 -0.47 2.79 -3.38
N VAL A 161 0.47 2.64 -4.28
CA VAL A 161 0.37 1.68 -5.38
C VAL A 161 1.31 0.50 -5.18
N ARG A 162 0.89 -0.65 -5.69
CA ARG A 162 1.80 -1.78 -5.85
C ARG A 162 2.53 -1.58 -7.17
N PRO A 163 3.87 -1.48 -7.16
CA PRO A 163 4.67 -1.46 -8.38
C PRO A 163 4.42 -2.71 -9.24
N SER A 164 4.85 -2.66 -10.50
CA SER A 164 4.82 -3.82 -11.39
C SER A 164 5.58 -5.00 -10.79
N ASP A 165 5.17 -6.22 -11.17
CA ASP A 165 5.79 -7.45 -10.68
C ASP A 165 7.31 -7.44 -10.85
N GLY A 166 8.01 -7.86 -9.79
CA GLY A 166 9.48 -7.89 -9.73
C GLY A 166 10.14 -6.53 -9.44
N SER A 167 9.35 -5.50 -9.05
CA SER A 167 9.85 -4.18 -8.64
C SER A 167 9.42 -3.86 -7.21
N TYR A 168 10.35 -3.29 -6.42
CA TYR A 168 10.14 -2.93 -5.01
C TYR A 168 10.49 -1.47 -4.81
N GLN A 169 9.51 -0.66 -4.40
CA GLN A 169 9.68 0.78 -4.18
C GLN A 169 9.33 1.14 -2.74
N PHE A 170 10.27 1.73 -2.02
CA PHE A 170 10.07 2.16 -0.63
C PHE A 170 11.20 3.09 -0.18
N HIS A 171 10.96 3.83 0.91
CA HIS A 171 11.96 4.73 1.49
C HIS A 171 13.03 3.95 2.28
N SER A 172 14.26 4.48 2.31
CA SER A 172 15.41 3.89 3.03
C SER A 172 15.12 3.58 4.51
N ASP A 173 14.30 4.40 5.17
CA ASP A 173 13.98 4.23 6.59
C ASP A 173 13.24 2.91 6.88
N LEU A 174 12.62 2.31 5.85
CA LEU A 174 11.93 1.04 5.98
C LEU A 174 12.86 -0.18 5.92
N LEU A 175 14.13 0.00 5.58
CA LEU A 175 15.12 -1.09 5.62
C LEU A 175 15.25 -1.71 7.02
N ALA A 176 15.13 -0.89 8.06
CA ALA A 176 15.17 -1.37 9.44
C ALA A 176 14.00 -2.31 9.82
N THR A 177 12.97 -2.40 8.98
CA THR A 177 11.84 -3.32 9.18
C THR A 177 12.05 -4.70 8.57
N ILE A 178 13.12 -4.90 7.80
CA ILE A 178 13.50 -6.23 7.31
C ILE A 178 13.83 -7.10 8.52
N PRO A 179 13.16 -8.27 8.67
CA PRO A 179 13.39 -9.12 9.83
C PRO A 179 14.83 -9.63 9.88
N SER A 180 15.45 -9.58 11.05
CA SER A 180 16.73 -10.23 11.27
C SER A 180 16.57 -11.75 11.30
N TRP A 181 17.64 -12.50 11.00
CA TRP A 181 17.65 -13.97 11.02
C TRP A 181 17.09 -14.56 12.34
N GLU A 182 17.37 -13.93 13.46
CA GLU A 182 16.91 -14.38 14.79
C GLU A 182 15.39 -14.35 14.96
N GLN A 183 14.70 -13.49 14.20
CA GLN A 183 13.22 -13.35 14.25
C GLN A 183 12.51 -14.30 13.27
N SER A 184 13.25 -14.88 12.32
CA SER A 184 12.71 -15.73 11.26
C SER A 184 12.65 -17.21 11.64
N LEU A 185 13.31 -17.61 12.73
CA LEU A 185 13.27 -18.99 13.21
C LEU A 185 11.95 -19.23 13.97
N PRO A 186 11.23 -20.32 13.65
CA PRO A 186 10.13 -20.75 14.49
C PRO A 186 10.68 -21.01 15.90
N ASN A 187 9.99 -20.47 16.91
CA ASN A 187 10.36 -20.73 18.31
C ASN A 187 10.61 -22.24 18.48
N PRO A 188 11.78 -22.65 19.03
CA PRO A 188 12.00 -24.05 19.35
C PRO A 188 10.90 -24.50 20.29
N ILE A 189 10.11 -25.46 19.86
CA ILE A 189 9.12 -26.15 20.69
C ILE A 189 9.93 -26.94 21.73
N TYR A 190 10.01 -26.42 22.94
CA TYR A 190 10.46 -27.16 24.12
C TYR A 190 9.31 -27.99 24.69
#